data_a79ec768188fae56cdfb2c5571dbbb79
#
_entry.id   a79ec768188fae56cdfb2c5571dbbb79
#
_cell.length_a   1.000
_cell.length_b   1.000
_cell.length_c   1.000
_cell.angle_alpha   90.00
_cell.angle_beta   90.00
_cell.angle_gamma   90.00
#
_symmetry.space_group_name_H-M   'P 1'
#
loop_
_entity.id
_entity.type
_entity.pdbx_description
1 polymer ?
#
loop_
_entity_poly.entity_id
_entity_poly.type
_entity_poly.pdbx_seq_one_letter_code
_entity_poly.pdbx_strand_id
1 'polypeptide(L)'
;MRSVQAQSDGADVCVIIAARNAEATIAHAVASALRQPEVAEVIVVDDASADRTGAAAEAAGDGSGRLKLLRLTRNAGPAAARNAALAVATAHLVCILDADDYFLDGRLGRLLSAPRSWDLIADDIVLVRGNAASAVAGLVTGPGQPQLLSLETFVAGNIGRPREHRRELGFLKPIMRRSFLQRHRLRYDERLRLGEDYALYVEALAAGAVFAVTAPCGYVAIERADSLSAQHRTDDLAAIVAFDEAMLSRAGLVPASRRALRAHRDATLRKWQHRRVLDRRRSHGYAAALRELLHAPRAWRHILSETLNAKLARLVPSRVPDGEGAPRLLLGPGALLRPAR
;
A
#
# COMPACT_ATOMS: atom_id res chain seq x y z
N MET A 1 35.72 -7.95 -6.26
CA MET A 1 35.17 -8.99 -5.38
C MET A 1 34.79 -8.34 -4.06
N ARG A 2 33.52 -8.01 -3.85
CA ARG A 2 33.06 -7.53 -2.53
C ARG A 2 32.63 -8.75 -1.72
N SER A 3 33.33 -8.98 -0.62
CA SER A 3 32.99 -10.01 0.36
C SER A 3 31.58 -9.78 0.89
N VAL A 4 30.66 -10.70 0.54
CA VAL A 4 29.37 -10.81 1.18
C VAL A 4 29.63 -11.39 2.58
N GLN A 5 29.72 -10.52 3.56
CA GLN A 5 29.70 -10.93 4.96
C GLN A 5 28.37 -11.62 5.23
N ALA A 6 28.39 -12.92 5.47
CA ALA A 6 27.29 -13.67 6.04
C ALA A 6 26.99 -13.08 7.42
N GLN A 7 25.91 -12.30 7.52
CA GLN A 7 25.40 -11.81 8.80
C GLN A 7 24.48 -12.86 9.41
N SER A 8 24.72 -13.10 10.67
CA SER A 8 24.14 -14.03 11.63
C SER A 8 22.62 -14.22 11.53
N ASP A 9 22.23 -15.46 11.73
CA ASP A 9 20.86 -15.95 11.94
C ASP A 9 20.25 -15.35 13.23
N GLY A 10 19.63 -14.17 13.14
CA GLY A 10 18.99 -13.51 14.26
C GLY A 10 17.83 -12.62 13.80
N ALA A 11 16.87 -12.46 14.68
CA ALA A 11 15.74 -11.54 14.54
C ALA A 11 16.24 -10.13 14.17
N ASP A 12 15.84 -9.59 13.04
CA ASP A 12 16.37 -8.33 12.54
C ASP A 12 15.36 -7.49 11.74
N VAL A 13 14.09 -7.74 11.97
CA VAL A 13 12.99 -7.02 11.31
C VAL A 13 12.28 -6.11 12.31
N CYS A 14 12.17 -4.83 11.97
CA CYS A 14 11.26 -3.88 12.59
C CYS A 14 9.91 -3.93 11.87
N VAL A 15 8.83 -4.24 12.59
CA VAL A 15 7.46 -4.10 12.09
C VAL A 15 6.92 -2.77 12.53
N ILE A 16 6.51 -1.93 11.57
CA ILE A 16 5.94 -0.61 11.81
C ILE A 16 4.42 -0.69 11.61
N ILE A 17 3.67 -0.25 12.62
CA ILE A 17 2.20 -0.20 12.61
C ILE A 17 1.75 1.23 12.89
N ALA A 18 1.30 1.93 11.84
CA ALA A 18 0.62 3.22 12.00
C ALA A 18 -0.85 2.97 12.32
N ALA A 19 -1.32 3.49 13.45
CA ALA A 19 -2.67 3.22 13.93
C ALA A 19 -3.42 4.51 14.25
N ARG A 20 -4.71 4.55 13.90
CA ARG A 20 -5.62 5.60 14.33
C ARG A 20 -7.04 5.05 14.42
N ASN A 21 -7.64 5.19 15.61
CA ASN A 21 -8.97 4.68 15.91
C ASN A 21 -9.12 3.20 15.52
N ALA A 22 -8.16 2.39 15.96
CA ALA A 22 -8.03 0.98 15.63
C ALA A 22 -8.13 0.07 16.85
N GLU A 23 -8.80 0.52 17.93
CA GLU A 23 -8.96 -0.23 19.19
C GLU A 23 -9.39 -1.67 18.99
N ALA A 24 -10.28 -1.90 18.03
CA ALA A 24 -10.85 -3.23 17.77
C ALA A 24 -9.88 -4.21 17.04
N THR A 25 -8.84 -3.72 16.37
CA THR A 25 -8.01 -4.52 15.46
C THR A 25 -6.53 -4.54 15.83
N ILE A 26 -6.04 -3.46 16.44
CA ILE A 26 -4.60 -3.26 16.70
C ILE A 26 -3.98 -4.39 17.52
N ALA A 27 -4.70 -4.95 18.49
CA ALA A 27 -4.18 -6.05 19.30
C ALA A 27 -3.85 -7.29 18.47
N HIS A 28 -4.68 -7.62 17.47
CA HIS A 28 -4.43 -8.74 16.56
C HIS A 28 -3.22 -8.48 15.66
N ALA A 29 -3.10 -7.27 15.11
CA ALA A 29 -1.96 -6.86 14.30
C ALA A 29 -0.64 -6.99 15.08
N VAL A 30 -0.57 -6.40 16.29
CA VAL A 30 0.60 -6.46 17.18
C VAL A 30 0.96 -7.89 17.54
N ALA A 31 -0.02 -8.70 18.00
CA ALA A 31 0.22 -10.09 18.36
C ALA A 31 0.72 -10.91 17.17
N SER A 32 0.20 -10.69 15.95
CA SER A 32 0.64 -11.39 14.75
C SER A 32 2.09 -11.06 14.37
N ALA A 33 2.50 -9.82 14.58
CA ALA A 33 3.87 -9.39 14.36
C ALA A 33 4.84 -9.98 15.40
N LEU A 34 4.47 -9.95 16.68
CA LEU A 34 5.30 -10.49 17.78
C LEU A 34 5.49 -12.00 17.71
N ARG A 35 4.56 -12.75 17.09
CA ARG A 35 4.72 -14.19 16.86
C ARG A 35 5.76 -14.56 15.79
N GLN A 36 6.23 -13.59 14.99
CA GLN A 36 7.28 -13.86 14.01
C GLN A 36 8.66 -13.92 14.71
N PRO A 37 9.40 -15.02 14.59
CA PRO A 37 10.73 -15.15 15.24
C PRO A 37 11.74 -14.12 14.74
N GLU A 38 11.60 -13.66 13.50
CA GLU A 38 12.50 -12.71 12.84
C GLU A 38 12.31 -11.26 13.31
N VAL A 39 11.27 -10.99 14.12
CA VAL A 39 10.96 -9.63 14.60
C VAL A 39 11.84 -9.28 15.79
N ALA A 40 12.71 -8.27 15.61
CA ALA A 40 13.50 -7.66 16.67
C ALA A 40 12.73 -6.57 17.43
N GLU A 41 11.86 -5.84 16.72
CA GLU A 41 11.06 -4.77 17.32
C GLU A 41 9.74 -4.57 16.56
N VAL A 42 8.70 -4.21 17.30
CA VAL A 42 7.42 -3.74 16.76
C VAL A 42 7.24 -2.30 17.24
N ILE A 43 7.08 -1.36 16.31
CA ILE A 43 6.85 0.05 16.62
C ILE A 43 5.44 0.42 16.21
N VAL A 44 4.55 0.58 17.18
CA VAL A 44 3.21 1.11 16.97
C VAL A 44 3.26 2.62 17.11
N VAL A 45 2.70 3.34 16.13
CA VAL A 45 2.53 4.78 16.21
C VAL A 45 1.04 5.09 16.25
N ASP A 46 0.59 5.53 17.42
CA ASP A 46 -0.78 6.03 17.64
C ASP A 46 -0.87 7.48 17.13
N ASP A 47 -1.52 7.66 15.99
CA ASP A 47 -1.68 8.97 15.33
C ASP A 47 -2.85 9.77 15.93
N ALA A 48 -2.73 10.08 17.21
CA ALA A 48 -3.72 10.82 18.01
C ALA A 48 -5.13 10.20 17.92
N SER A 49 -5.25 8.93 18.29
CA SER A 49 -6.55 8.25 18.39
C SER A 49 -7.45 8.87 19.43
N ALA A 50 -8.76 8.86 19.18
CA ALA A 50 -9.79 9.30 20.12
C ALA A 50 -10.34 8.14 20.97
N ASP A 51 -10.03 6.88 20.59
CA ASP A 51 -10.39 5.64 21.27
C ASP A 51 -9.22 5.08 22.10
N ARG A 52 -9.33 3.84 22.56
CA ARG A 52 -8.30 3.19 23.36
C ARG A 52 -7.23 2.45 22.54
N THR A 53 -6.99 2.87 21.28
CA THR A 53 -6.01 2.23 20.38
C THR A 53 -4.65 2.03 21.04
N GLY A 54 -4.08 3.08 21.65
CA GLY A 54 -2.78 2.98 22.31
C GLY A 54 -2.76 1.99 23.47
N ALA A 55 -3.80 1.99 24.31
CA ALA A 55 -3.92 1.04 25.42
C ALA A 55 -4.10 -0.41 24.93
N ALA A 56 -4.88 -0.63 23.87
CA ALA A 56 -5.06 -1.93 23.27
C ALA A 56 -3.76 -2.47 22.63
N ALA A 57 -2.96 -1.57 22.04
CA ALA A 57 -1.64 -1.92 21.50
C ALA A 57 -0.66 -2.33 22.61
N GLU A 58 -0.60 -1.58 23.72
CA GLU A 58 0.25 -1.91 24.87
C GLU A 58 -0.14 -3.25 25.50
N ALA A 59 -1.45 -3.49 25.68
CA ALA A 59 -1.97 -4.74 26.25
C ALA A 59 -1.70 -5.99 25.37
N ALA A 60 -1.43 -5.80 24.07
CA ALA A 60 -1.09 -6.88 23.14
C ALA A 60 0.40 -7.27 23.20
N GLY A 61 1.20 -6.61 24.02
CA GLY A 61 2.62 -6.95 24.22
C GLY A 61 2.79 -8.33 24.86
N ASP A 62 3.78 -9.07 24.41
CA ASP A 62 4.09 -10.44 24.87
C ASP A 62 5.08 -10.49 26.05
N GLY A 63 5.42 -9.35 26.62
CA GLY A 63 6.40 -9.23 27.71
C GLY A 63 7.86 -9.33 27.27
N SER A 64 8.16 -9.53 25.98
CA SER A 64 9.53 -9.65 25.47
C SER A 64 10.30 -8.32 25.41
N GLY A 65 9.65 -7.19 25.62
CA GLY A 65 10.25 -5.86 25.48
C GLY A 65 10.42 -5.39 24.03
N ARG A 66 9.99 -6.19 23.04
CA ARG A 66 10.11 -5.84 21.61
C ARG A 66 9.11 -4.79 21.13
N LEU A 67 7.99 -4.60 21.87
CA LEU A 67 6.95 -3.63 21.53
C LEU A 67 7.32 -2.23 22.01
N LYS A 68 7.26 -1.25 21.12
CA LYS A 68 7.43 0.17 21.40
C LYS A 68 6.18 0.92 20.95
N LEU A 69 5.61 1.78 21.81
CA LEU A 69 4.50 2.64 21.46
C LEU A 69 4.95 4.10 21.38
N LEU A 70 4.72 4.73 20.24
CA LEU A 70 4.86 6.17 20.05
C LEU A 70 3.45 6.78 19.97
N ARG A 71 3.23 7.91 20.62
CA ARG A 71 1.96 8.65 20.57
C ARG A 71 2.19 10.03 19.96
N LEU A 72 1.52 10.33 18.87
CA LEU A 72 1.54 11.67 18.29
C LEU A 72 0.51 12.56 19.01
N THR A 73 0.84 13.83 19.17
CA THR A 73 -0.02 14.80 19.87
C THR A 73 -1.16 15.30 18.98
N ARG A 74 -1.08 15.11 17.68
CA ARG A 74 -2.09 15.48 16.68
C ARG A 74 -2.10 14.46 15.55
N ASN A 75 -3.25 14.33 14.89
CA ASN A 75 -3.34 13.55 13.66
C ASN A 75 -2.45 14.15 12.56
N ALA A 76 -1.45 13.39 12.16
CA ALA A 76 -0.48 13.78 11.12
C ALA A 76 -0.57 12.89 9.87
N GLY A 77 -1.39 11.83 9.91
CA GLY A 77 -1.59 10.89 8.82
C GLY A 77 -0.60 9.73 8.78
N PRO A 78 -0.90 8.69 7.96
CA PRO A 78 -0.13 7.45 7.95
C PRO A 78 1.33 7.64 7.52
N ALA A 79 1.60 8.54 6.59
CA ALA A 79 2.96 8.86 6.14
C ALA A 79 3.83 9.41 7.27
N ALA A 80 3.32 10.40 8.03
CA ALA A 80 4.04 10.99 9.15
C ALA A 80 4.23 9.97 10.29
N ALA A 81 3.21 9.16 10.60
CA ALA A 81 3.31 8.10 11.60
C ALA A 81 4.38 7.07 11.22
N ARG A 82 4.41 6.59 9.96
CA ARG A 82 5.45 5.67 9.49
C ARG A 82 6.85 6.31 9.50
N ASN A 83 6.97 7.59 9.15
CA ASN A 83 8.23 8.33 9.24
C ASN A 83 8.73 8.46 10.68
N ALA A 84 7.83 8.70 11.66
CA ALA A 84 8.18 8.75 13.07
C ALA A 84 8.75 7.39 13.56
N ALA A 85 8.15 6.28 13.14
CA ALA A 85 8.67 4.95 13.44
C ALA A 85 10.02 4.69 12.76
N LEU A 86 10.16 5.03 11.46
CA LEU A 86 11.43 4.87 10.71
C LEU A 86 12.59 5.64 11.35
N ALA A 87 12.31 6.78 11.98
CA ALA A 87 13.32 7.60 12.65
C ALA A 87 13.92 6.93 13.89
N VAL A 88 13.17 6.06 14.57
CA VAL A 88 13.60 5.38 15.81
C VAL A 88 13.86 3.89 15.63
N ALA A 89 13.56 3.35 14.45
CA ALA A 89 13.84 1.94 14.11
C ALA A 89 15.34 1.66 14.13
N THR A 90 15.73 0.55 14.76
CA THR A 90 17.13 0.13 14.92
C THR A 90 17.47 -1.09 14.06
N ALA A 91 16.51 -1.96 13.78
CA ALA A 91 16.68 -3.17 12.98
C ALA A 91 17.18 -2.87 11.55
N HIS A 92 17.86 -3.82 10.92
CA HIS A 92 18.39 -3.67 9.56
C HIS A 92 17.30 -3.69 8.49
N LEU A 93 16.22 -4.39 8.77
CA LEU A 93 15.06 -4.54 7.90
C LEU A 93 13.86 -3.87 8.52
N VAL A 94 13.02 -3.26 7.70
CA VAL A 94 11.75 -2.67 8.14
C VAL A 94 10.62 -3.16 7.25
N CYS A 95 9.46 -3.40 7.81
CA CYS A 95 8.25 -3.68 7.05
C CYS A 95 7.03 -2.99 7.68
N ILE A 96 6.00 -2.77 6.87
CA ILE A 96 4.75 -2.16 7.31
C ILE A 96 3.72 -3.25 7.53
N LEU A 97 2.96 -3.11 8.61
CA LEU A 97 1.72 -3.83 8.86
C LEU A 97 0.64 -2.81 9.14
N ASP A 98 -0.45 -2.84 8.39
CA ASP A 98 -1.58 -1.95 8.65
C ASP A 98 -2.31 -2.41 9.92
N ALA A 99 -2.86 -1.48 10.69
CA ALA A 99 -3.42 -1.72 12.02
C ALA A 99 -4.66 -2.63 12.04
N ASP A 100 -5.22 -2.92 10.88
CA ASP A 100 -6.39 -3.77 10.66
C ASP A 100 -6.07 -5.07 9.93
N ASP A 101 -4.80 -5.29 9.58
CA ASP A 101 -4.27 -6.47 8.90
C ASP A 101 -3.48 -7.37 9.88
N TYR A 102 -3.03 -8.52 9.40
CA TYR A 102 -2.20 -9.42 10.21
C TYR A 102 -1.27 -10.30 9.38
N PHE A 103 -0.25 -10.85 10.04
CA PHE A 103 0.63 -11.86 9.47
C PHE A 103 0.20 -13.25 9.89
N LEU A 104 0.24 -14.19 8.93
CA LEU A 104 0.24 -15.60 9.26
C LEU A 104 1.60 -16.02 9.82
N ASP A 105 1.59 -16.99 10.71
CA ASP A 105 2.82 -17.48 11.35
C ASP A 105 3.85 -17.94 10.31
N GLY A 106 5.11 -17.52 10.50
CA GLY A 106 6.22 -17.80 9.60
C GLY A 106 6.25 -16.98 8.29
N ARG A 107 5.41 -15.93 8.14
CA ARG A 107 5.45 -15.07 6.95
C ARG A 107 6.84 -14.52 6.69
N LEU A 108 7.46 -13.93 7.73
CA LEU A 108 8.75 -13.25 7.56
C LEU A 108 9.85 -14.27 7.23
N GLY A 109 9.89 -15.42 7.90
CA GLY A 109 10.85 -16.47 7.61
C GLY A 109 10.76 -16.98 6.18
N ARG A 110 9.52 -17.24 5.68
CA ARG A 110 9.32 -17.60 4.28
C ARG A 110 9.84 -16.53 3.33
N LEU A 111 9.52 -15.27 3.58
CA LEU A 111 9.90 -14.17 2.71
C LEU A 111 11.42 -13.96 2.71
N LEU A 112 12.08 -14.08 3.86
CA LEU A 112 13.51 -13.93 4.03
C LEU A 112 14.32 -15.13 3.51
N SER A 113 13.68 -16.28 3.28
CA SER A 113 14.34 -17.44 2.64
C SER A 113 14.55 -17.24 1.13
N ALA A 114 13.92 -16.23 0.52
CA ALA A 114 14.19 -15.87 -0.86
C ALA A 114 15.65 -15.41 -1.06
N PRO A 115 16.23 -15.57 -2.26
CA PRO A 115 17.59 -15.09 -2.55
C PRO A 115 17.79 -13.62 -2.17
N ARG A 116 18.85 -13.29 -1.45
CA ARG A 116 19.06 -11.97 -0.79
C ARG A 116 19.56 -10.85 -1.71
N SER A 117 19.31 -10.91 -2.99
CA SER A 117 19.72 -9.87 -3.97
C SER A 117 18.67 -8.75 -4.15
N TRP A 118 17.94 -8.40 -3.10
CA TRP A 118 16.87 -7.38 -3.15
C TRP A 118 17.13 -6.26 -2.14
N ASP A 119 16.60 -5.07 -2.41
CA ASP A 119 16.46 -3.94 -1.47
C ASP A 119 15.06 -3.89 -0.87
N LEU A 120 14.04 -4.27 -1.65
CA LEU A 120 12.65 -4.45 -1.24
C LEU A 120 12.18 -5.84 -1.68
N ILE A 121 11.51 -6.56 -0.80
CA ILE A 121 10.86 -7.84 -1.14
C ILE A 121 9.46 -7.90 -0.57
N ALA A 122 8.48 -8.20 -1.41
CA ALA A 122 7.08 -8.37 -1.02
C ALA A 122 6.56 -9.75 -1.44
N ASP A 123 5.54 -10.22 -0.75
CA ASP A 123 4.70 -11.34 -1.17
C ASP A 123 3.36 -10.84 -1.72
N ASP A 124 2.68 -11.67 -2.51
CA ASP A 124 1.31 -11.40 -2.90
C ASP A 124 0.40 -11.40 -1.67
N ILE A 125 -0.48 -10.42 -1.59
CA ILE A 125 -1.35 -10.21 -0.42
C ILE A 125 -2.60 -11.07 -0.55
N VAL A 126 -2.98 -11.74 0.54
CA VAL A 126 -4.27 -12.40 0.68
C VAL A 126 -5.31 -11.39 1.15
N LEU A 127 -6.32 -11.14 0.34
CA LEU A 127 -7.42 -10.23 0.63
C LEU A 127 -8.61 -11.04 1.16
N VAL A 128 -9.14 -10.63 2.32
CA VAL A 128 -10.21 -11.32 3.02
C VAL A 128 -11.38 -10.37 3.29
N ARG A 129 -12.61 -10.87 3.11
CA ARG A 129 -13.83 -10.18 3.55
C ARG A 129 -14.48 -11.01 4.65
N GLY A 130 -14.85 -10.38 5.76
CA GLY A 130 -15.48 -11.11 6.87
C GLY A 130 -14.52 -12.06 7.59
N ASN A 131 -15.02 -13.16 8.14
CA ASN A 131 -14.29 -14.07 9.03
C ASN A 131 -13.79 -15.34 8.31
N ALA A 132 -13.18 -15.22 7.14
CA ALA A 132 -12.73 -16.36 6.32
C ALA A 132 -11.31 -16.88 6.68
N ALA A 133 -10.87 -16.74 7.93
CA ALA A 133 -9.50 -17.07 8.37
C ALA A 133 -9.05 -18.51 8.04
N SER A 134 -9.96 -19.49 8.11
CA SER A 134 -9.62 -20.91 7.84
C SER A 134 -9.26 -21.20 6.37
N ALA A 135 -9.77 -20.42 5.42
CA ALA A 135 -9.50 -20.59 4.00
C ALA A 135 -8.21 -19.91 3.53
N VAL A 136 -7.61 -19.04 4.35
CA VAL A 136 -6.43 -18.23 3.99
C VAL A 136 -5.17 -19.11 3.92
N ALA A 137 -5.02 -20.07 4.83
CA ALA A 137 -3.82 -20.92 4.91
C ALA A 137 -3.57 -21.71 3.61
N GLY A 138 -4.63 -22.11 2.90
CA GLY A 138 -4.54 -22.82 1.63
C GLY A 138 -4.02 -21.99 0.46
N LEU A 139 -3.99 -20.66 0.59
CA LEU A 139 -3.44 -19.75 -0.43
C LEU A 139 -1.95 -19.49 -0.25
N VAL A 140 -1.38 -19.80 0.90
CA VAL A 140 0.04 -19.57 1.20
C VAL A 140 0.86 -20.72 0.62
N THR A 141 1.71 -20.41 -0.35
CA THR A 141 2.54 -21.40 -1.05
C THR A 141 4.03 -21.28 -0.71
N GLY A 142 4.41 -20.23 0.03
CA GLY A 142 5.82 -19.91 0.30
C GLY A 142 6.50 -19.19 -0.87
N PRO A 143 7.76 -18.79 -0.69
CA PRO A 143 8.45 -17.98 -1.68
C PRO A 143 8.76 -18.82 -2.92
N GLY A 144 8.00 -18.63 -3.97
CA GLY A 144 8.38 -19.10 -5.30
C GLY A 144 9.62 -18.37 -5.81
N GLN A 145 9.93 -18.50 -7.11
CA GLN A 145 10.99 -17.69 -7.73
C GLN A 145 10.58 -16.21 -7.70
N PRO A 146 11.35 -15.33 -7.03
CA PRO A 146 11.02 -13.91 -6.98
C PRO A 146 11.08 -13.29 -8.37
N GLN A 147 10.12 -12.42 -8.67
CA GLN A 147 10.09 -11.62 -9.89
C GLN A 147 10.51 -10.19 -9.58
N LEU A 148 11.39 -9.63 -10.40
CA LEU A 148 11.84 -8.26 -10.22
C LEU A 148 10.86 -7.29 -10.87
N LEU A 149 10.48 -6.26 -10.13
CA LEU A 149 9.69 -5.15 -10.64
C LEU A 149 10.61 -4.05 -11.16
N SER A 150 10.43 -3.67 -12.41
CA SER A 150 10.98 -2.42 -12.91
C SER A 150 10.07 -1.23 -12.55
N LEU A 151 10.60 -0.02 -12.61
CA LEU A 151 9.82 1.19 -12.32
C LEU A 151 8.58 1.29 -13.25
N GLU A 152 8.76 1.00 -14.54
CA GLU A 152 7.65 1.04 -15.51
C GLU A 152 6.59 -0.02 -15.23
N THR A 153 6.97 -1.25 -14.87
CA THR A 153 6.03 -2.32 -14.52
C THR A 153 5.27 -1.97 -13.25
N PHE A 154 5.98 -1.46 -12.23
CA PHE A 154 5.36 -1.04 -10.98
C PHE A 154 4.34 0.07 -11.21
N VAL A 155 4.73 1.15 -11.89
CA VAL A 155 3.85 2.30 -12.16
C VAL A 155 2.64 1.88 -13.01
N ALA A 156 2.86 1.10 -14.08
CA ALA A 156 1.77 0.61 -14.93
C ALA A 156 0.79 -0.29 -14.16
N GLY A 157 1.30 -1.10 -13.20
CA GLY A 157 0.50 -1.96 -12.33
C GLY A 157 -0.36 -1.20 -11.31
N ASN A 158 -0.17 0.13 -11.17
CA ASN A 158 -1.01 0.98 -10.33
C ASN A 158 -2.12 1.71 -11.11
N ILE A 159 -2.20 1.52 -12.42
CA ILE A 159 -3.31 2.07 -13.22
C ILE A 159 -4.51 1.14 -13.08
N GLY A 160 -5.44 1.49 -12.19
CA GLY A 160 -6.67 0.72 -11.99
C GLY A 160 -7.50 0.63 -13.26
N ARG A 161 -8.04 -0.55 -13.56
CA ARG A 161 -8.90 -0.82 -14.71
C ARG A 161 -10.36 -0.89 -14.29
N PRO A 162 -11.28 -0.28 -15.05
CA PRO A 162 -12.71 -0.38 -14.78
C PRO A 162 -13.16 -1.85 -14.76
N ARG A 163 -13.96 -2.24 -13.78
CA ARG A 163 -14.54 -3.58 -13.60
C ARG A 163 -13.55 -4.71 -13.27
N GLU A 164 -12.27 -4.42 -13.08
CA GLU A 164 -11.31 -5.37 -12.54
C GLU A 164 -11.24 -5.24 -11.01
N HIS A 165 -10.98 -6.35 -10.33
CA HIS A 165 -10.66 -6.31 -8.90
C HIS A 165 -9.37 -5.51 -8.69
N ARG A 166 -9.25 -4.95 -7.48
CA ARG A 166 -8.04 -4.23 -7.04
C ARG A 166 -6.81 -5.11 -7.25
N ARG A 167 -5.82 -4.56 -7.93
CA ARG A 167 -4.54 -5.21 -8.26
C ARG A 167 -3.36 -4.24 -8.20
N GLU A 168 -3.58 -3.05 -7.63
CA GLU A 168 -2.55 -2.02 -7.60
C GLU A 168 -1.35 -2.45 -6.76
N LEU A 169 -0.16 -2.45 -7.37
CA LEU A 169 1.11 -2.86 -6.75
C LEU A 169 1.53 -1.99 -5.56
N GLY A 170 0.99 -0.77 -5.46
CA GLY A 170 1.19 0.11 -4.31
C GLY A 170 0.60 -0.42 -3.00
N PHE A 171 -0.27 -1.45 -3.04
CA PHE A 171 -0.77 -2.12 -1.83
C PHE A 171 0.21 -3.14 -1.25
N LEU A 172 1.22 -3.56 -2.00
CA LEU A 172 2.23 -4.49 -1.51
C LEU A 172 2.88 -3.96 -0.23
N LYS A 173 3.23 -4.87 0.68
CA LYS A 173 3.85 -4.55 1.97
C LYS A 173 5.23 -5.23 2.07
N PRO A 174 6.24 -4.64 1.40
CA PRO A 174 7.58 -5.21 1.37
C PRO A 174 8.28 -5.15 2.72
N ILE A 175 9.19 -6.09 2.91
CA ILE A 175 10.34 -5.91 3.77
C ILE A 175 11.34 -5.05 2.99
N MET A 176 11.87 -4.00 3.62
CA MET A 176 12.78 -3.03 3.01
C MET A 176 14.10 -2.98 3.77
N ARG A 177 15.21 -2.86 3.07
CA ARG A 177 16.52 -2.61 3.70
C ARG A 177 16.57 -1.18 4.21
N ARG A 178 16.65 -1.00 5.54
CA ARG A 178 16.74 0.32 6.17
C ARG A 178 17.97 1.11 5.67
N SER A 179 19.09 0.43 5.45
CA SER A 179 20.31 1.06 4.91
C SER A 179 20.11 1.62 3.50
N PHE A 180 19.27 0.99 2.65
CA PHE A 180 18.90 1.51 1.34
C PHE A 180 18.07 2.78 1.47
N LEU A 181 17.03 2.77 2.32
CA LEU A 181 16.19 3.94 2.57
C LEU A 181 17.03 5.12 3.08
N GLN A 182 17.93 4.87 4.03
CA GLN A 182 18.82 5.90 4.61
C GLN A 182 19.80 6.47 3.57
N ARG A 183 20.48 5.61 2.79
CA ARG A 183 21.45 6.02 1.77
C ARG A 183 20.83 6.93 0.74
N HIS A 184 19.59 6.64 0.32
CA HIS A 184 18.88 7.40 -0.69
C HIS A 184 17.93 8.46 -0.08
N ARG A 185 17.94 8.63 1.27
CA ARG A 185 17.10 9.60 2.01
C ARG A 185 15.61 9.44 1.70
N LEU A 186 15.19 8.20 1.50
CA LEU A 186 13.79 7.88 1.19
C LEU A 186 12.94 7.94 2.45
N ARG A 187 11.82 8.63 2.34
CA ARG A 187 10.81 8.79 3.39
C ARG A 187 9.42 8.80 2.76
N TYR A 188 8.41 8.49 3.53
CA TYR A 188 7.04 8.71 3.12
C TYR A 188 6.76 10.19 2.88
N ASP A 189 6.09 10.53 1.78
CA ASP A 189 5.69 11.90 1.49
C ASP A 189 4.46 12.26 2.32
N GLU A 190 4.64 13.10 3.34
CA GLU A 190 3.59 13.49 4.28
C GLU A 190 2.49 14.37 3.65
N ARG A 191 2.70 14.85 2.44
CA ARG A 191 1.67 15.53 1.65
C ARG A 191 0.63 14.56 1.08
N LEU A 192 0.97 13.27 1.02
CA LEU A 192 0.11 12.21 0.54
C LEU A 192 -0.65 11.56 1.70
N ARG A 193 -1.95 11.81 1.79
CA ARG A 193 -2.83 11.09 2.71
C ARG A 193 -3.14 9.67 2.22
N LEU A 194 -3.13 9.48 0.91
CA LEU A 194 -3.29 8.20 0.21
C LEU A 194 -2.26 8.11 -0.92
N GLY A 195 -1.76 6.91 -1.16
CA GLY A 195 -0.76 6.64 -2.18
C GLY A 195 0.67 6.90 -1.70
N GLU A 196 0.88 7.05 -0.40
CA GLU A 196 2.20 7.23 0.22
C GLU A 196 3.10 6.01 -0.01
N ASP A 197 2.56 4.79 0.02
CA ASP A 197 3.28 3.55 -0.30
C ASP A 197 3.69 3.55 -1.79
N TYR A 198 2.76 3.89 -2.70
CA TYR A 198 3.06 4.04 -4.13
C TYR A 198 4.22 5.02 -4.34
N ALA A 199 4.17 6.19 -3.73
CA ALA A 199 5.19 7.22 -3.89
C ALA A 199 6.56 6.75 -3.40
N LEU A 200 6.64 6.14 -2.21
CA LEU A 200 7.89 5.61 -1.66
C LEU A 200 8.51 4.55 -2.58
N TYR A 201 7.69 3.63 -3.12
CA TYR A 201 8.21 2.57 -3.99
C TYR A 201 8.62 3.08 -5.36
N VAL A 202 7.92 4.08 -5.92
CA VAL A 202 8.36 4.78 -7.14
C VAL A 202 9.71 5.45 -6.92
N GLU A 203 9.89 6.15 -5.80
CA GLU A 203 11.17 6.79 -5.48
C GLU A 203 12.29 5.77 -5.26
N ALA A 204 12.01 4.66 -4.58
CA ALA A 204 12.97 3.59 -4.38
C ALA A 204 13.42 2.97 -5.72
N LEU A 205 12.47 2.63 -6.59
CA LEU A 205 12.78 2.09 -7.92
C LEU A 205 13.53 3.09 -8.81
N ALA A 206 13.17 4.38 -8.74
CA ALA A 206 13.89 5.44 -9.44
C ALA A 206 15.31 5.65 -8.90
N ALA A 207 15.56 5.32 -7.64
CA ALA A 207 16.90 5.32 -7.02
C ALA A 207 17.69 4.02 -7.30
N GLY A 208 17.13 3.09 -8.08
CA GLY A 208 17.79 1.85 -8.48
C GLY A 208 17.56 0.68 -7.53
N ALA A 209 16.54 0.71 -6.69
CA ALA A 209 16.20 -0.41 -5.83
C ALA A 209 15.91 -1.68 -6.62
N VAL A 210 16.42 -2.80 -6.15
CA VAL A 210 15.99 -4.13 -6.58
C VAL A 210 14.74 -4.49 -5.80
N PHE A 211 13.58 -4.39 -6.44
CA PHE A 211 12.29 -4.73 -5.83
C PHE A 211 11.83 -6.10 -6.34
N ALA A 212 11.83 -7.08 -5.45
CA ALA A 212 11.40 -8.44 -5.71
C ALA A 212 9.97 -8.68 -5.21
N VAL A 213 9.18 -9.44 -5.96
CA VAL A 213 7.85 -9.91 -5.54
C VAL A 213 7.78 -11.41 -5.71
N THR A 214 7.21 -12.09 -4.72
CA THR A 214 7.12 -13.55 -4.69
C THR A 214 5.68 -14.01 -4.45
N ALA A 215 5.48 -15.31 -4.47
CA ALA A 215 4.20 -15.95 -4.15
C ALA A 215 3.75 -15.64 -2.71
N PRO A 216 2.47 -15.85 -2.36
CA PRO A 216 1.93 -15.50 -1.05
C PRO A 216 2.71 -16.17 0.09
N CYS A 217 3.22 -15.38 1.01
CA CYS A 217 3.92 -15.81 2.22
C CYS A 217 3.09 -15.61 3.49
N GLY A 218 1.97 -14.87 3.42
CA GLY A 218 1.05 -14.74 4.53
C GLY A 218 0.81 -13.32 5.07
N TYR A 219 0.90 -12.29 4.23
CA TYR A 219 0.26 -11.01 4.54
C TYR A 219 -1.23 -11.14 4.28
N VAL A 220 -2.06 -10.89 5.29
CA VAL A 220 -3.52 -10.94 5.19
C VAL A 220 -4.09 -9.56 5.39
N ALA A 221 -4.75 -9.04 4.37
CA ALA A 221 -5.43 -7.75 4.40
C ALA A 221 -6.94 -7.93 4.51
N ILE A 222 -7.54 -7.21 5.45
CA ILE A 222 -8.98 -7.22 5.69
C ILE A 222 -9.66 -6.14 4.85
N GLU A 223 -10.41 -6.56 3.84
CA GLU A 223 -11.20 -5.63 3.03
C GLU A 223 -12.43 -5.15 3.78
N ARG A 224 -12.47 -3.86 4.12
CA ARG A 224 -13.62 -3.20 4.75
C ARG A 224 -14.16 -2.10 3.85
N ALA A 225 -15.49 -1.92 3.86
CA ALA A 225 -16.16 -0.88 3.06
C ALA A 225 -15.80 0.54 3.50
N ASP A 226 -15.41 0.71 4.77
CA ASP A 226 -15.05 1.99 5.41
C ASP A 226 -13.55 2.27 5.37
N SER A 227 -12.74 1.43 4.70
CA SER A 227 -11.28 1.62 4.64
C SER A 227 -10.92 2.98 4.02
N LEU A 228 -9.83 3.58 4.51
CA LEU A 228 -9.26 4.83 3.97
C LEU A 228 -9.03 4.75 2.46
N SER A 229 -8.56 3.61 1.99
CA SER A 229 -8.27 3.36 0.57
C SER A 229 -9.54 3.25 -0.29
N ALA A 230 -10.72 3.03 0.28
CA ALA A 230 -11.99 3.08 -0.43
C ALA A 230 -12.54 4.52 -0.57
N GLN A 231 -12.06 5.47 0.23
CA GLN A 231 -12.58 6.83 0.33
C GLN A 231 -11.59 7.87 -0.20
N HIS A 232 -11.25 7.81 -1.50
CA HIS A 232 -10.45 8.85 -2.13
C HIS A 232 -11.18 10.20 -2.09
N ARG A 233 -10.51 11.23 -1.56
CA ARG A 233 -10.95 12.63 -1.68
C ARG A 233 -10.40 13.22 -2.97
N THR A 234 -10.98 14.32 -3.42
CA THR A 234 -10.50 15.03 -4.61
C THR A 234 -9.07 15.51 -4.43
N ASP A 235 -8.72 15.99 -3.23
CA ASP A 235 -7.37 16.47 -2.90
C ASP A 235 -6.32 15.35 -2.88
N ASP A 236 -6.71 14.12 -2.49
CA ASP A 236 -5.79 12.96 -2.53
C ASP A 236 -5.34 12.67 -3.97
N LEU A 237 -6.28 12.71 -4.91
CA LEU A 237 -5.96 12.52 -6.33
C LEU A 237 -5.10 13.65 -6.88
N ALA A 238 -5.35 14.89 -6.46
CA ALA A 238 -4.50 16.04 -6.84
C ALA A 238 -3.06 15.87 -6.34
N ALA A 239 -2.89 15.39 -5.11
CA ALA A 239 -1.57 15.16 -4.52
C ALA A 239 -0.79 14.07 -5.28
N ILE A 240 -1.45 12.98 -5.69
CA ILE A 240 -0.82 11.93 -6.50
C ILE A 240 -0.42 12.47 -7.88
N VAL A 241 -1.28 13.29 -8.53
CA VAL A 241 -0.94 13.93 -9.82
C VAL A 241 0.30 14.82 -9.65
N ALA A 242 0.35 15.63 -8.60
CA ALA A 242 1.49 16.51 -8.32
C ALA A 242 2.78 15.71 -8.05
N PHE A 243 2.68 14.57 -7.36
CA PHE A 243 3.79 13.65 -7.16
C PHE A 243 4.32 13.10 -8.49
N ASP A 244 3.43 12.59 -9.36
CA ASP A 244 3.83 12.06 -10.67
C ASP A 244 4.49 13.15 -11.54
N GLU A 245 4.00 14.40 -11.49
CA GLU A 245 4.59 15.53 -12.21
C GLU A 245 5.99 15.88 -11.68
N ALA A 246 6.17 15.85 -10.36
CA ALA A 246 7.47 16.04 -9.74
C ALA A 246 8.45 14.91 -10.15
N MET A 247 7.99 13.66 -10.20
CA MET A 247 8.79 12.55 -10.70
C MET A 247 9.16 12.72 -12.18
N LEU A 248 8.23 13.15 -13.03
CA LEU A 248 8.47 13.39 -14.45
C LEU A 248 9.47 14.51 -14.73
N SER A 249 9.65 15.46 -13.79
CA SER A 249 10.65 16.54 -13.90
C SER A 249 12.07 16.09 -13.54
N ARG A 250 12.23 14.91 -12.91
CA ARG A 250 13.56 14.38 -12.54
C ARG A 250 14.38 14.02 -13.79
N ALA A 251 15.67 14.36 -13.74
CA ALA A 251 16.63 13.89 -14.74
C ALA A 251 16.90 12.37 -14.58
N GLY A 252 17.40 11.74 -15.65
CA GLY A 252 17.85 10.34 -15.61
C GLY A 252 16.77 9.26 -15.76
N LEU A 253 15.48 9.61 -15.82
CA LEU A 253 14.42 8.65 -16.11
C LEU A 253 14.53 8.12 -17.53
N VAL A 254 14.58 6.81 -17.68
CA VAL A 254 14.56 6.16 -18.99
C VAL A 254 13.20 6.38 -19.71
N PRO A 255 13.17 6.36 -21.05
CA PRO A 255 11.94 6.66 -21.81
C PRO A 255 10.74 5.78 -21.44
N ALA A 256 10.95 4.50 -21.11
CA ALA A 256 9.89 3.58 -20.68
C ALA A 256 9.25 4.00 -19.37
N SER A 257 10.07 4.28 -18.34
CA SER A 257 9.59 4.76 -17.03
C SER A 257 8.85 6.10 -17.14
N ARG A 258 9.36 7.00 -17.99
CA ARG A 258 8.71 8.29 -18.25
C ARG A 258 7.34 8.12 -18.92
N ARG A 259 7.21 7.16 -19.86
CA ARG A 259 5.90 6.83 -20.46
C ARG A 259 4.92 6.28 -19.44
N ALA A 260 5.36 5.35 -18.59
CA ALA A 260 4.52 4.76 -17.54
C ALA A 260 4.03 5.82 -16.55
N LEU A 261 4.91 6.70 -16.06
CA LEU A 261 4.56 7.82 -15.17
C LEU A 261 3.55 8.79 -15.82
N ARG A 262 3.74 9.13 -17.10
CA ARG A 262 2.76 9.94 -17.83
C ARG A 262 1.39 9.25 -17.92
N ALA A 263 1.37 7.97 -18.23
CA ALA A 263 0.13 7.21 -18.31
C ALA A 263 -0.59 7.16 -16.96
N HIS A 264 0.13 6.93 -15.86
CA HIS A 264 -0.42 6.92 -14.50
C HIS A 264 -0.94 8.30 -14.11
N ARG A 265 -0.13 9.37 -14.30
CA ARG A 265 -0.53 10.75 -14.09
C ARG A 265 -1.81 11.08 -14.85
N ASP A 266 -1.90 10.75 -16.15
CA ASP A 266 -3.05 11.05 -16.98
C ASP A 266 -4.30 10.25 -16.55
N ALA A 267 -4.13 9.02 -16.11
CA ALA A 267 -5.22 8.21 -15.56
C ALA A 267 -5.75 8.81 -14.25
N THR A 268 -4.86 9.21 -13.34
CA THR A 268 -5.20 9.84 -12.07
C THR A 268 -5.81 11.24 -12.28
N LEU A 269 -5.28 12.01 -13.22
CA LEU A 269 -5.80 13.33 -13.59
C LEU A 269 -7.25 13.24 -14.08
N ARG A 270 -7.59 12.24 -14.90
CA ARG A 270 -8.98 12.01 -15.34
C ARG A 270 -9.91 11.68 -14.18
N LYS A 271 -9.48 10.83 -13.22
CA LYS A 271 -10.23 10.54 -12.00
C LYS A 271 -10.44 11.80 -11.16
N TRP A 272 -9.39 12.60 -11.00
CA TRP A 272 -9.45 13.87 -10.28
C TRP A 272 -10.42 14.86 -10.91
N GLN A 273 -10.36 15.07 -12.21
CA GLN A 273 -11.27 15.96 -12.95
C GLN A 273 -12.72 15.49 -12.82
N HIS A 274 -12.98 14.19 -12.95
CA HIS A 274 -14.32 13.62 -12.74
C HIS A 274 -14.83 13.92 -11.32
N ARG A 275 -14.01 13.69 -10.29
CA ARG A 275 -14.36 13.99 -8.89
C ARG A 275 -14.69 15.49 -8.71
N ARG A 276 -13.86 16.38 -9.24
CA ARG A 276 -14.10 17.82 -9.17
C ARG A 276 -15.47 18.21 -9.77
N VAL A 277 -15.82 17.66 -10.91
CA VAL A 277 -17.14 17.90 -11.52
C VAL A 277 -18.27 17.46 -10.59
N LEU A 278 -18.13 16.27 -9.95
CA LEU A 278 -19.12 15.78 -9.00
C LEU A 278 -19.22 16.66 -7.75
N ASP A 279 -18.09 17.11 -7.21
CA ASP A 279 -18.04 17.97 -6.03
C ASP A 279 -18.63 19.35 -6.34
N ARG A 280 -18.29 19.93 -7.49
CA ARG A 280 -18.89 21.20 -7.94
C ARG A 280 -20.40 21.08 -8.11
N ARG A 281 -20.88 19.96 -8.65
CA ARG A 281 -22.32 19.71 -8.74
C ARG A 281 -22.99 19.67 -7.38
N ARG A 282 -22.35 18.99 -6.40
CA ARG A 282 -22.89 18.85 -5.04
C ARG A 282 -22.93 20.17 -4.28
N SER A 283 -21.87 20.98 -4.41
CA SER A 283 -21.69 22.21 -3.62
C SER A 283 -22.32 23.44 -4.27
N HIS A 284 -22.38 23.53 -5.61
CA HIS A 284 -22.76 24.75 -6.34
C HIS A 284 -23.72 24.47 -7.51
N GLY A 285 -24.26 23.26 -7.63
CA GLY A 285 -25.25 22.90 -8.64
C GLY A 285 -24.70 22.62 -10.04
N TYR A 286 -25.65 22.41 -10.98
CA TYR A 286 -25.30 21.94 -12.33
C TYR A 286 -24.53 22.96 -13.18
N ALA A 287 -24.79 24.26 -13.02
CA ALA A 287 -24.10 25.31 -13.77
C ALA A 287 -22.60 25.34 -13.44
N ALA A 288 -22.24 25.17 -12.16
CA ALA A 288 -20.86 25.09 -11.74
C ALA A 288 -20.15 23.82 -12.24
N ALA A 289 -20.86 22.69 -12.22
CA ALA A 289 -20.36 21.44 -12.78
C ALA A 289 -20.09 21.54 -14.29
N LEU A 290 -20.98 22.21 -15.03
CA LEU A 290 -20.81 22.44 -16.46
C LEU A 290 -19.60 23.31 -16.76
N ARG A 291 -19.39 24.40 -16.00
CA ARG A 291 -18.18 25.23 -16.14
C ARG A 291 -16.91 24.41 -15.89
N GLU A 292 -16.89 23.59 -14.83
CA GLU A 292 -15.75 22.72 -14.53
C GLU A 292 -15.49 21.74 -15.67
N LEU A 293 -16.54 21.17 -16.26
CA LEU A 293 -16.43 20.26 -17.39
C LEU A 293 -15.81 20.96 -18.62
N LEU A 294 -16.21 22.19 -18.91
CA LEU A 294 -15.66 22.98 -20.04
C LEU A 294 -14.15 23.22 -19.92
N HIS A 295 -13.63 23.31 -18.70
CA HIS A 295 -12.20 23.45 -18.44
C HIS A 295 -11.40 22.14 -18.54
N ALA A 296 -12.09 20.98 -18.73
CA ALA A 296 -11.45 19.66 -18.78
C ALA A 296 -11.81 18.85 -20.05
N PRO A 297 -11.61 19.38 -21.27
CA PRO A 297 -12.11 18.77 -22.51
C PRO A 297 -11.52 17.36 -22.73
N ARG A 298 -10.27 17.10 -22.31
CA ARG A 298 -9.63 15.79 -22.44
C ARG A 298 -10.25 14.70 -21.54
N ALA A 299 -10.98 15.11 -20.50
CA ALA A 299 -11.64 14.18 -19.57
C ALA A 299 -13.09 13.86 -19.95
N TRP A 300 -13.70 14.52 -20.93
CA TRP A 300 -15.12 14.37 -21.26
C TRP A 300 -15.51 12.92 -21.51
N ARG A 301 -14.78 12.21 -22.36
CA ARG A 301 -15.05 10.80 -22.66
C ARG A 301 -15.05 9.94 -21.40
N HIS A 302 -14.08 10.16 -20.52
CA HIS A 302 -13.98 9.46 -19.24
C HIS A 302 -15.12 9.83 -18.31
N ILE A 303 -15.43 11.13 -18.14
CA ILE A 303 -16.51 11.62 -17.27
C ILE A 303 -17.86 11.08 -17.74
N LEU A 304 -18.13 11.10 -19.06
CA LEU A 304 -19.37 10.57 -19.62
C LEU A 304 -19.47 9.05 -19.43
N SER A 305 -18.39 8.30 -19.70
CA SER A 305 -18.37 6.85 -19.52
C SER A 305 -18.58 6.44 -18.05
N GLU A 306 -17.88 7.08 -17.11
CA GLU A 306 -18.03 6.79 -15.68
C GLU A 306 -19.43 7.17 -15.17
N THR A 307 -19.96 8.31 -15.61
CA THR A 307 -21.31 8.74 -15.24
C THR A 307 -22.36 7.78 -15.78
N LEU A 308 -22.21 7.31 -17.01
CA LEU A 308 -23.10 6.33 -17.64
C LEU A 308 -23.01 4.98 -16.92
N ASN A 309 -21.77 4.49 -16.67
CA ASN A 309 -21.54 3.25 -15.94
C ASN A 309 -22.15 3.28 -14.54
N ALA A 310 -22.00 4.39 -13.82
CA ALA A 310 -22.61 4.56 -12.49
C ALA A 310 -24.14 4.56 -12.52
N LYS A 311 -24.75 5.11 -13.59
CA LYS A 311 -26.21 5.05 -13.77
C LYS A 311 -26.68 3.64 -14.14
N LEU A 312 -25.98 2.97 -15.06
CA LEU A 312 -26.29 1.59 -15.46
C LEU A 312 -26.11 0.60 -14.31
N ALA A 313 -25.09 0.77 -13.48
CA ALA A 313 -24.88 -0.05 -12.29
C ALA A 313 -26.04 0.07 -11.26
N ARG A 314 -26.75 1.19 -11.23
CA ARG A 314 -27.96 1.35 -10.40
C ARG A 314 -29.20 0.66 -10.98
N LEU A 315 -29.20 0.42 -12.29
CA LEU A 315 -30.33 -0.22 -12.99
C LEU A 315 -30.16 -1.76 -13.05
N VAL A 316 -28.95 -2.23 -12.96
CA VAL A 316 -28.65 -3.66 -12.89
C VAL A 316 -28.25 -3.95 -11.44
N PRO A 317 -29.05 -4.66 -10.65
CA PRO A 317 -28.63 -5.06 -9.31
C PRO A 317 -27.34 -5.88 -9.47
N SER A 318 -26.25 -5.34 -8.90
CA SER A 318 -24.99 -6.07 -8.86
C SER A 318 -25.25 -7.36 -8.06
N ARG A 319 -25.27 -8.48 -8.75
CA ARG A 319 -25.14 -9.80 -8.14
C ARG A 319 -23.69 -9.96 -7.62
N VAL A 320 -23.26 -9.08 -6.76
CA VAL A 320 -22.19 -9.38 -5.81
C VAL A 320 -22.93 -9.84 -4.58
N PRO A 321 -22.91 -11.10 -4.23
CA PRO A 321 -23.47 -11.53 -2.98
C PRO A 321 -22.80 -10.71 -1.87
N ASP A 322 -23.59 -10.02 -1.04
CA ASP A 322 -23.20 -9.58 0.30
C ASP A 322 -23.02 -10.83 1.17
N GLY A 323 -22.06 -11.65 0.81
CA GLY A 323 -21.71 -12.89 1.48
C GLY A 323 -20.20 -12.95 1.58
N GLU A 324 -19.72 -13.62 2.61
CA GLU A 324 -18.31 -13.95 2.83
C GLU A 324 -17.67 -14.44 1.52
N GLY A 325 -17.01 -13.52 0.80
CA GLY A 325 -16.33 -13.85 -0.43
C GLY A 325 -15.12 -14.72 -0.09
N ALA A 326 -14.88 -15.78 -0.85
CA ALA A 326 -13.66 -16.58 -0.71
C ALA A 326 -12.43 -15.66 -0.70
N PRO A 327 -11.43 -15.94 0.14
CA PRO A 327 -10.16 -15.20 0.13
C PRO A 327 -9.56 -15.20 -1.27
N ARG A 328 -8.98 -14.08 -1.67
CA ARG A 328 -8.35 -13.93 -2.99
C ARG A 328 -6.98 -13.30 -2.88
N LEU A 329 -6.16 -13.52 -3.88
CA LEU A 329 -4.86 -12.88 -4.00
C LEU A 329 -5.00 -11.50 -4.65
N LEU A 330 -4.19 -10.54 -4.22
CA LEU A 330 -4.14 -9.19 -4.81
C LEU A 330 -3.75 -9.29 -6.28
N LEU A 331 -2.68 -10.00 -6.60
CA LEU A 331 -2.15 -10.12 -7.94
C LEU A 331 -2.75 -11.34 -8.67
N GLY A 332 -2.97 -12.43 -7.95
CA GLY A 332 -3.49 -13.69 -8.49
C GLY A 332 -2.46 -14.50 -9.29
N PRO A 333 -2.79 -15.74 -9.65
CA PRO A 333 -1.87 -16.64 -10.33
C PRO A 333 -1.47 -16.08 -11.70
N GLY A 334 -0.14 -15.96 -11.94
CA GLY A 334 0.43 -15.53 -13.24
C GLY A 334 0.34 -14.04 -13.53
N ALA A 335 -0.10 -13.19 -12.60
CA ALA A 335 -0.28 -11.76 -12.84
C ALA A 335 1.04 -11.00 -13.01
N LEU A 336 2.11 -11.44 -12.37
CA LEU A 336 3.43 -10.81 -12.44
C LEU A 336 4.17 -11.09 -13.77
N LEU A 337 3.74 -12.08 -14.56
CA LEU A 337 4.42 -12.55 -15.77
C LEU A 337 3.95 -11.88 -17.07
N ARG A 338 2.96 -11.00 -17.04
CA ARG A 338 2.47 -10.36 -18.29
C ARG A 338 3.08 -8.98 -18.43
N PRO A 339 3.98 -8.75 -19.42
CA PRO A 339 4.36 -7.40 -19.80
C PRO A 339 3.09 -6.63 -20.18
N ALA A 340 3.03 -5.35 -19.80
CA ALA A 340 1.95 -4.46 -20.22
C ALA A 340 1.90 -4.46 -21.76
N ARG A 341 0.78 -4.95 -22.33
CA ARG A 341 0.49 -4.86 -23.76
C ARG A 341 0.14 -3.43 -24.15
#